data_5c09d8458e0e07a3f86b8caa420d1cd2
#
_entry.id   5c09d8458e0e07a3f86b8caa420d1cd2
#
_cell.length_a   1.000
_cell.length_b   1.000
_cell.length_c   1.000
_cell.angle_alpha   90.00
_cell.angle_beta   90.00
_cell.angle_gamma   90.00
#
_symmetry.space_group_name_H-M   'P 1'
#
loop_
_entity.id
_entity.type
_entity.pdbx_description
1 polymer ?
#
loop_
_entity_poly.entity_id
_entity_poly.type
_entity_poly.pdbx_seq_one_letter_code
_entity_poly.pdbx_strand_id
1 'polypeptide(L)'
;QGWMNGYTDGSFRPDNTVTLEEACAAVLKLLSYKTTDLTGSFPQAQLNKAQQIGLRDQLTCTQGQAMTYEQSTLLLYNALRADTASGSAYGSSLGFTVSNGQVDTSSVLLKSRKGPFVAEEGTQLPFTPVSVYRNDKASASAELNKYDVYYYSESLQTVWIYTRRAAGRITAVSPSASAPTALTVAGSNYTLGSSAVASKISSLNGGGVGEVVTLLLGMDNEVADVITGEEADSVFYGVVQTATRSLVEDNGADVLQKISVMCTDGITRTVNIDKSLNYPTGWLVEINVTPEGEQVTAIESKSVSGTINDTATALGDYALADDVQILDTTSEGLAGTVRPSRIAGTKLNALAVRYYTLNEQGQIDRLILNDVTGDLWKYGVLDDVKNLAFNASSILGTLTGSGSSGSGDSSSGD
;
A
#
# COMPACT_ATOMS: atom_id res chain seq x y z
N GLN A 1 17.21 -7.57 -36.78
CA GLN A 1 16.32 -8.62 -36.20
C GLN A 1 15.76 -9.57 -37.28
N GLY A 2 15.85 -9.25 -38.57
CA GLY A 2 15.59 -10.18 -39.70
C GLY A 2 14.14 -10.52 -40.00
N TRP A 3 13.16 -9.94 -39.32
CA TRP A 3 11.73 -10.21 -39.53
C TRP A 3 11.10 -9.35 -40.67
N MET A 4 11.75 -8.25 -41.04
CA MET A 4 11.42 -7.45 -42.20
C MET A 4 12.54 -7.55 -43.23
N ASN A 5 12.18 -7.84 -44.47
CA ASN A 5 13.08 -7.85 -45.62
C ASN A 5 12.65 -6.74 -46.59
N GLY A 6 13.60 -6.19 -47.35
CA GLY A 6 13.29 -5.33 -48.47
C GLY A 6 12.72 -6.11 -49.66
N TYR A 7 12.52 -5.38 -50.74
CA TYR A 7 12.05 -5.94 -52.02
C TYR A 7 13.15 -6.75 -52.74
N THR A 8 12.76 -7.54 -53.72
CA THR A 8 13.70 -8.39 -54.48
C THR A 8 14.74 -7.60 -55.26
N ASP A 9 14.52 -6.31 -55.51
CA ASP A 9 15.48 -5.37 -56.12
C ASP A 9 16.48 -4.81 -55.12
N GLY A 10 16.44 -5.24 -53.86
CA GLY A 10 17.33 -4.77 -52.79
C GLY A 10 16.89 -3.45 -52.16
N SER A 11 15.80 -2.84 -52.60
CA SER A 11 15.28 -1.60 -51.97
C SER A 11 14.47 -1.91 -50.72
N PHE A 12 14.46 -0.94 -49.78
CA PHE A 12 13.55 -0.88 -48.65
C PHE A 12 12.75 0.43 -48.79
N ARG A 13 11.47 0.32 -49.02
CA ARG A 13 10.58 1.45 -49.38
C ARG A 13 9.74 1.84 -48.16
N PRO A 14 10.29 2.64 -47.22
CA PRO A 14 9.64 2.89 -45.92
C PRO A 14 8.31 3.66 -46.06
N ASP A 15 8.15 4.44 -47.14
CA ASP A 15 6.97 5.27 -47.38
C ASP A 15 5.84 4.54 -48.12
N ASN A 16 6.07 3.29 -48.52
CA ASN A 16 5.02 2.50 -49.18
C ASN A 16 4.01 2.00 -48.15
N THR A 17 2.73 1.92 -48.58
CA THR A 17 1.70 1.25 -47.81
C THR A 17 2.00 -0.25 -47.72
N VAL A 18 1.71 -0.84 -46.54
CA VAL A 18 1.88 -2.29 -46.29
C VAL A 18 0.56 -3.01 -46.57
N THR A 19 0.60 -4.05 -47.39
CA THR A 19 -0.57 -4.89 -47.65
C THR A 19 -0.78 -5.95 -46.55
N LEU A 20 -1.98 -6.55 -46.50
CA LEU A 20 -2.29 -7.59 -45.51
C LEU A 20 -1.31 -8.76 -45.56
N GLU A 21 -0.97 -9.25 -46.75
CA GLU A 21 -0.07 -10.38 -46.94
C GLU A 21 1.38 -10.06 -46.53
N GLU A 22 1.85 -8.83 -46.80
CA GLU A 22 3.17 -8.37 -46.36
C GLU A 22 3.24 -8.25 -44.84
N ALA A 23 2.21 -7.68 -44.22
CA ALA A 23 2.11 -7.59 -42.77
C ALA A 23 2.04 -8.96 -42.09
N CYS A 24 1.20 -9.88 -42.65
CA CYS A 24 1.13 -11.25 -42.14
C CYS A 24 2.48 -11.98 -42.27
N ALA A 25 3.19 -11.80 -43.40
CA ALA A 25 4.50 -12.42 -43.59
C ALA A 25 5.53 -11.93 -42.60
N ALA A 26 5.54 -10.60 -42.31
CA ALA A 26 6.44 -10.01 -41.32
C ALA A 26 6.13 -10.54 -39.89
N VAL A 27 4.84 -10.58 -39.52
CA VAL A 27 4.42 -11.05 -38.17
C VAL A 27 4.68 -12.55 -38.01
N LEU A 28 4.46 -13.39 -39.04
CA LEU A 28 4.79 -14.82 -38.98
C LEU A 28 6.29 -15.05 -38.71
N LYS A 29 7.16 -14.26 -39.35
CA LYS A 29 8.61 -14.30 -39.06
C LYS A 29 8.92 -13.83 -37.61
N LEU A 30 8.24 -12.78 -37.14
CA LEU A 30 8.35 -12.33 -35.76
C LEU A 30 7.98 -13.46 -34.78
N LEU A 31 6.96 -14.26 -35.11
CA LEU A 31 6.53 -15.42 -34.34
C LEU A 31 7.39 -16.67 -34.59
N SER A 32 8.53 -16.52 -35.29
CA SER A 32 9.53 -17.56 -35.58
C SER A 32 9.07 -18.65 -36.53
N TYR A 33 7.99 -18.45 -37.29
CA TYR A 33 7.61 -19.37 -38.36
C TYR A 33 8.56 -19.27 -39.56
N LYS A 34 9.00 -20.41 -40.05
CA LYS A 34 9.87 -20.54 -41.25
C LYS A 34 9.05 -20.87 -42.45
N THR A 35 9.62 -20.67 -43.64
CA THR A 35 8.97 -21.06 -44.90
C THR A 35 8.60 -22.55 -44.95
N THR A 36 9.37 -23.39 -44.24
CA THR A 36 9.10 -24.84 -44.13
C THR A 36 7.85 -25.16 -43.30
N ASP A 37 7.38 -24.23 -42.50
CA ASP A 37 6.20 -24.38 -41.64
C ASP A 37 4.91 -23.92 -42.37
N LEU A 38 5.07 -23.47 -43.62
CA LEU A 38 3.99 -22.93 -44.43
C LEU A 38 3.71 -23.91 -45.60
N THR A 39 2.44 -24.10 -45.92
CA THR A 39 2.02 -24.96 -47.04
C THR A 39 1.54 -24.10 -48.19
N GLY A 40 2.18 -24.22 -49.36
CA GLY A 40 1.86 -23.45 -50.55
C GLY A 40 2.84 -22.34 -50.88
N SER A 41 2.46 -21.45 -51.79
CA SER A 41 3.25 -20.30 -52.21
C SER A 41 2.73 -18.99 -51.64
N PHE A 42 3.61 -17.98 -51.61
CA PHE A 42 3.24 -16.60 -51.27
C PHE A 42 2.24 -16.06 -52.31
N PRO A 43 1.20 -15.32 -51.88
CA PRO A 43 0.90 -14.90 -50.50
C PRO A 43 -0.03 -15.88 -49.74
N GLN A 44 -0.62 -16.87 -50.44
CA GLN A 44 -1.66 -17.71 -49.86
C GLN A 44 -1.18 -18.53 -48.65
N ALA A 45 0.04 -19.02 -48.70
CA ALA A 45 0.63 -19.79 -47.59
C ALA A 45 0.68 -18.98 -46.30
N GLN A 46 1.10 -17.71 -46.38
CA GLN A 46 1.16 -16.79 -45.24
C GLN A 46 -0.25 -16.43 -44.73
N LEU A 47 -1.17 -16.13 -45.63
CA LEU A 47 -2.53 -15.78 -45.28
C LEU A 47 -3.28 -16.95 -44.59
N ASN A 48 -3.08 -18.18 -45.08
CA ASN A 48 -3.66 -19.39 -44.50
C ASN A 48 -3.09 -19.64 -43.10
N LYS A 49 -1.75 -19.54 -42.93
CA LYS A 49 -1.12 -19.72 -41.62
C LYS A 49 -1.54 -18.64 -40.65
N ALA A 50 -1.58 -17.38 -41.07
CA ALA A 50 -2.06 -16.27 -40.26
C ALA A 50 -3.50 -16.47 -39.78
N GLN A 51 -4.38 -17.01 -40.64
CA GLN A 51 -5.75 -17.35 -40.24
C GLN A 51 -5.76 -18.50 -39.24
N GLN A 52 -4.97 -19.55 -39.48
CA GLN A 52 -4.90 -20.75 -38.64
C GLN A 52 -4.51 -20.41 -37.17
N ILE A 53 -3.58 -19.45 -36.95
CA ILE A 53 -3.11 -19.07 -35.65
C ILE A 53 -3.80 -17.81 -35.06
N GLY A 54 -4.91 -17.37 -35.67
CA GLY A 54 -5.74 -16.27 -35.19
C GLY A 54 -5.18 -14.86 -35.45
N LEU A 55 -4.11 -14.70 -36.23
CA LEU A 55 -3.58 -13.35 -36.55
C LEU A 55 -4.59 -12.49 -37.30
N ARG A 56 -5.48 -13.12 -38.09
CA ARG A 56 -6.46 -12.42 -38.89
C ARG A 56 -7.83 -12.27 -38.22
N ASP A 57 -7.95 -12.64 -36.95
CA ASP A 57 -9.21 -12.50 -36.20
C ASP A 57 -9.68 -11.05 -36.21
N GLN A 58 -10.96 -10.86 -36.63
CA GLN A 58 -11.64 -9.56 -36.75
C GLN A 58 -11.00 -8.57 -37.75
N LEU A 59 -9.98 -8.97 -38.52
CA LEU A 59 -9.50 -8.16 -39.63
C LEU A 59 -10.48 -8.22 -40.81
N THR A 60 -10.82 -7.06 -41.35
CA THR A 60 -11.75 -6.92 -42.47
C THR A 60 -11.04 -6.71 -43.82
N CYS A 61 -9.71 -6.42 -43.79
CA CYS A 61 -8.93 -6.24 -45.01
C CYS A 61 -8.70 -7.56 -45.73
N THR A 62 -8.67 -7.48 -47.07
CA THR A 62 -8.46 -8.64 -47.96
C THR A 62 -7.08 -8.55 -48.62
N GLN A 63 -6.67 -9.65 -49.26
CA GLN A 63 -5.41 -9.71 -49.99
C GLN A 63 -5.29 -8.55 -51.01
N GLY A 64 -4.10 -7.96 -51.06
CA GLY A 64 -3.77 -6.81 -51.92
C GLY A 64 -4.21 -5.46 -51.36
N GLN A 65 -4.99 -5.41 -50.30
CA GLN A 65 -5.37 -4.16 -49.65
C GLN A 65 -4.30 -3.63 -48.73
N ALA A 66 -4.05 -2.33 -48.78
CA ALA A 66 -3.26 -1.62 -47.81
C ALA A 66 -3.95 -1.61 -46.43
N MET A 67 -3.23 -1.93 -45.41
CA MET A 67 -3.75 -1.92 -44.04
C MET A 67 -3.86 -0.50 -43.47
N THR A 68 -4.96 -0.22 -42.78
CA THR A 68 -5.13 0.98 -42.00
C THR A 68 -4.34 0.88 -40.68
N TYR A 69 -4.16 2.00 -39.99
CA TYR A 69 -3.54 2.03 -38.66
C TYR A 69 -4.30 1.12 -37.66
N GLU A 70 -5.63 1.19 -37.68
CA GLU A 70 -6.49 0.36 -36.83
C GLU A 70 -6.30 -1.14 -37.10
N GLN A 71 -6.30 -1.54 -38.36
CA GLN A 71 -6.09 -2.94 -38.76
C GLN A 71 -4.71 -3.45 -38.42
N SER A 72 -3.68 -2.59 -38.56
CA SER A 72 -2.30 -2.91 -38.17
C SER A 72 -2.18 -3.09 -36.65
N THR A 73 -2.85 -2.23 -35.89
CA THR A 73 -2.91 -2.35 -34.43
C THR A 73 -3.61 -3.64 -34.00
N LEU A 74 -4.73 -3.98 -34.64
CA LEU A 74 -5.44 -5.22 -34.35
C LEU A 74 -4.60 -6.46 -34.71
N LEU A 75 -3.89 -6.45 -35.85
CA LEU A 75 -2.96 -7.53 -36.21
C LEU A 75 -1.86 -7.73 -35.18
N LEU A 76 -1.27 -6.62 -34.68
CA LEU A 76 -0.24 -6.69 -33.63
C LEU A 76 -0.82 -7.18 -32.30
N TYR A 77 -2.03 -6.77 -31.94
CA TYR A 77 -2.72 -7.30 -30.76
C TYR A 77 -2.99 -8.80 -30.89
N ASN A 78 -3.44 -9.25 -32.06
CA ASN A 78 -3.64 -10.66 -32.35
C ASN A 78 -2.31 -11.44 -32.28
N ALA A 79 -1.20 -10.82 -32.70
CA ALA A 79 0.13 -11.43 -32.58
C ALA A 79 0.53 -11.69 -31.11
N LEU A 80 0.16 -10.85 -30.17
CA LEU A 80 0.41 -11.11 -28.74
C LEU A 80 -0.30 -12.37 -28.23
N ARG A 81 -1.45 -12.68 -28.80
CA ARG A 81 -2.30 -13.84 -28.46
C ARG A 81 -1.90 -15.10 -29.19
N ALA A 82 -1.31 -14.95 -30.36
CA ALA A 82 -0.97 -16.07 -31.23
C ALA A 82 0.22 -16.87 -30.69
N ASP A 83 0.18 -18.18 -30.94
CA ASP A 83 1.30 -19.06 -30.62
C ASP A 83 2.46 -18.82 -31.58
N THR A 84 3.66 -18.80 -31.04
CA THR A 84 4.90 -18.87 -31.81
C THR A 84 5.09 -20.27 -32.41
N ALA A 85 6.05 -20.44 -33.29
CA ALA A 85 6.40 -21.74 -33.83
C ALA A 85 6.79 -22.79 -32.76
N SER A 86 7.16 -22.33 -31.55
CA SER A 86 7.46 -23.19 -30.39
C SER A 86 6.23 -23.59 -29.57
N GLY A 87 5.05 -23.09 -29.89
CA GLY A 87 3.78 -23.46 -29.24
C GLY A 87 3.45 -22.70 -27.97
N SER A 88 4.06 -21.53 -27.76
CA SER A 88 3.70 -20.62 -26.65
C SER A 88 3.24 -19.27 -27.17
N ALA A 89 2.28 -18.64 -26.50
CA ALA A 89 1.79 -17.32 -26.89
C ALA A 89 2.93 -16.30 -26.91
N TYR A 90 3.03 -15.52 -27.99
CA TYR A 90 4.10 -14.53 -28.16
C TYR A 90 4.12 -13.48 -27.05
N GLY A 91 2.95 -13.02 -26.59
CA GLY A 91 2.83 -12.10 -25.47
C GLY A 91 3.50 -12.60 -24.19
N SER A 92 3.48 -13.91 -23.95
CA SER A 92 4.15 -14.50 -22.78
C SER A 92 5.66 -14.34 -22.85
N SER A 93 6.27 -14.41 -24.04
CA SER A 93 7.71 -14.15 -24.23
C SER A 93 8.10 -12.69 -23.95
N LEU A 94 7.13 -11.77 -24.03
CA LEU A 94 7.28 -10.36 -23.71
C LEU A 94 6.90 -10.06 -22.23
N GLY A 95 6.52 -11.11 -21.47
CA GLY A 95 6.16 -11.03 -20.05
C GLY A 95 4.72 -10.57 -19.81
N PHE A 96 3.83 -10.64 -20.80
CA PHE A 96 2.40 -10.49 -20.58
C PHE A 96 1.80 -11.84 -20.15
N THR A 97 0.78 -11.77 -19.29
CA THR A 97 -0.04 -12.96 -18.99
C THR A 97 -1.04 -13.14 -20.12
N VAL A 98 -0.98 -14.28 -20.81
CA VAL A 98 -1.95 -14.66 -21.85
C VAL A 98 -2.68 -15.92 -21.38
N SER A 99 -3.99 -15.84 -21.20
CA SER A 99 -4.83 -16.97 -20.80
C SER A 99 -6.12 -17.00 -21.61
N ASN A 100 -6.55 -18.21 -22.00
CA ASN A 100 -7.75 -18.42 -22.83
C ASN A 100 -7.75 -17.55 -24.12
N GLY A 101 -6.58 -17.38 -24.74
CA GLY A 101 -6.44 -16.57 -25.94
C GLY A 101 -6.70 -15.08 -25.76
N GLN A 102 -6.58 -14.56 -24.53
CA GLN A 102 -6.69 -13.14 -24.20
C GLN A 102 -5.45 -12.67 -23.45
N VAL A 103 -5.01 -11.46 -23.75
CA VAL A 103 -3.97 -10.79 -22.98
C VAL A 103 -4.63 -10.20 -21.73
N ASP A 104 -4.09 -10.54 -20.55
CA ASP A 104 -4.55 -9.93 -19.31
C ASP A 104 -4.19 -8.43 -19.28
N THR A 105 -5.22 -7.59 -19.22
CA THR A 105 -5.07 -6.13 -19.18
C THR A 105 -4.29 -5.67 -17.96
N SER A 106 -4.36 -6.39 -16.84
CA SER A 106 -3.57 -6.09 -15.63
C SER A 106 -2.08 -6.23 -15.89
N SER A 107 -1.66 -7.25 -16.66
CA SER A 107 -0.24 -7.44 -17.02
C SER A 107 0.27 -6.35 -17.95
N VAL A 108 -0.57 -5.83 -18.84
CA VAL A 108 -0.24 -4.67 -19.70
C VAL A 108 -0.03 -3.43 -18.85
N LEU A 109 -0.94 -3.19 -17.90
CA LEU A 109 -0.90 -2.08 -16.99
C LEU A 109 0.38 -2.10 -16.14
N LEU A 110 0.71 -3.26 -15.55
CA LEU A 110 1.92 -3.44 -14.77
C LEU A 110 3.20 -3.16 -15.59
N LYS A 111 3.24 -3.57 -16.86
CA LYS A 111 4.39 -3.34 -17.74
C LYS A 111 4.55 -1.88 -18.20
N SER A 112 3.46 -1.16 -18.37
CA SER A 112 3.50 0.25 -18.80
C SER A 112 3.77 1.22 -17.67
N ARG A 113 3.64 0.76 -16.41
CA ARG A 113 3.84 1.57 -15.22
C ARG A 113 5.33 1.82 -14.96
N LYS A 114 5.69 3.09 -14.81
CA LYS A 114 7.00 3.56 -14.38
C LYS A 114 6.94 4.00 -12.91
N GLY A 115 8.00 3.84 -12.17
CA GLY A 115 8.13 4.19 -10.75
C GLY A 115 8.55 2.99 -9.89
N PRO A 116 8.62 3.13 -8.55
CA PRO A 116 8.26 4.34 -7.81
C PRO A 116 9.19 5.53 -8.05
N PHE A 117 8.63 6.72 -8.03
CA PHE A 117 9.34 8.00 -7.95
C PHE A 117 8.91 8.72 -6.69
N VAL A 118 9.79 9.56 -6.15
CA VAL A 118 9.46 10.46 -5.04
C VAL A 118 9.44 11.89 -5.56
N ALA A 119 8.37 12.61 -5.25
CA ALA A 119 8.23 13.99 -5.68
C ALA A 119 9.07 14.93 -4.82
N GLU A 120 9.78 15.83 -5.48
CA GLU A 120 10.40 16.99 -4.89
C GLU A 120 9.48 18.20 -5.02
N GLU A 121 9.79 19.30 -4.34
CA GLU A 121 9.02 20.53 -4.50
C GLU A 121 8.99 20.99 -5.95
N GLY A 122 7.80 21.23 -6.49
CA GLY A 122 7.63 21.66 -7.90
C GLY A 122 7.74 20.53 -8.93
N THR A 123 7.79 19.26 -8.52
CA THR A 123 7.77 18.12 -9.44
C THR A 123 6.53 18.16 -10.33
N GLN A 124 6.73 17.99 -11.64
CA GLN A 124 5.64 17.93 -12.61
C GLN A 124 5.68 16.61 -13.38
N LEU A 125 4.49 16.12 -13.74
CA LEU A 125 4.36 14.96 -14.60
C LEU A 125 4.79 15.30 -16.04
N PRO A 126 5.38 14.34 -16.78
CA PRO A 126 5.80 14.56 -18.18
C PRO A 126 4.63 14.64 -19.17
N PHE A 127 3.39 14.49 -18.70
CA PHE A 127 2.15 14.52 -19.49
C PHE A 127 0.99 15.02 -18.63
N THR A 128 -0.12 15.38 -19.27
CA THR A 128 -1.38 15.68 -18.58
C THR A 128 -2.17 14.38 -18.37
N PRO A 129 -2.37 13.93 -17.12
CA PRO A 129 -3.08 12.69 -16.87
C PRO A 129 -4.59 12.84 -17.13
N VAL A 130 -5.19 11.78 -17.67
CA VAL A 130 -6.64 11.63 -17.82
C VAL A 130 -7.23 10.96 -16.58
N SER A 131 -6.48 10.04 -15.97
CA SER A 131 -6.89 9.35 -14.76
C SER A 131 -5.87 9.57 -13.65
N VAL A 132 -6.36 9.94 -12.47
CA VAL A 132 -5.56 10.18 -11.27
C VAL A 132 -6.10 9.32 -10.13
N TYR A 133 -5.20 8.61 -9.48
CA TYR A 133 -5.51 7.85 -8.27
C TYR A 133 -4.60 8.31 -7.13
N ARG A 134 -5.19 8.66 -5.99
CA ARG A 134 -4.46 9.00 -4.76
C ARG A 134 -4.85 8.03 -3.64
N ASN A 135 -3.87 7.31 -3.09
CA ASN A 135 -4.09 6.26 -2.09
C ASN A 135 -5.19 5.27 -2.52
N ASP A 136 -5.07 4.75 -3.75
CA ASP A 136 -5.96 3.78 -4.38
C ASP A 136 -7.40 4.27 -4.67
N LYS A 137 -7.64 5.59 -4.62
CA LYS A 137 -8.92 6.20 -4.94
C LYS A 137 -8.81 7.18 -6.10
N ALA A 138 -9.85 7.28 -6.93
CA ALA A 138 -9.93 8.30 -7.95
C ALA A 138 -9.86 9.70 -7.32
N SER A 139 -9.04 10.56 -7.90
CA SER A 139 -8.81 11.94 -7.46
C SER A 139 -9.00 12.90 -8.63
N ALA A 140 -9.45 14.11 -8.33
CA ALA A 140 -9.54 15.19 -9.32
C ALA A 140 -8.22 15.96 -9.48
N SER A 141 -7.31 15.91 -8.47
CA SER A 141 -6.04 16.61 -8.48
C SER A 141 -4.89 15.67 -8.81
N ALA A 142 -4.08 16.05 -9.80
CA ALA A 142 -2.82 15.42 -10.16
C ALA A 142 -1.61 16.13 -9.54
N GLU A 143 -1.82 17.07 -8.63
CA GLU A 143 -0.77 17.79 -7.94
C GLU A 143 0.10 16.82 -7.13
N LEU A 144 1.42 16.99 -7.24
CA LEU A 144 2.40 16.22 -6.49
C LEU A 144 3.00 17.12 -5.42
N ASN A 145 2.83 16.73 -4.17
CA ASN A 145 3.47 17.39 -3.04
C ASN A 145 4.85 16.76 -2.76
N LYS A 146 5.75 17.52 -2.13
CA LYS A 146 7.03 17.00 -1.68
C LYS A 146 6.83 15.70 -0.89
N TYR A 147 7.61 14.66 -1.22
CA TYR A 147 7.56 13.32 -0.63
C TYR A 147 6.34 12.45 -0.99
N ASP A 148 5.50 12.86 -1.93
CA ASP A 148 4.54 11.94 -2.52
C ASP A 148 5.30 10.85 -3.30
N VAL A 149 4.93 9.58 -3.11
CA VAL A 149 5.42 8.47 -3.93
C VAL A 149 4.47 8.32 -5.11
N TYR A 150 4.98 8.36 -6.32
CA TYR A 150 4.12 8.26 -7.48
C TYR A 150 4.63 7.29 -8.53
N TYR A 151 3.67 6.77 -9.27
CA TYR A 151 3.87 5.92 -10.45
C TYR A 151 3.07 6.53 -11.58
N TYR A 152 3.51 6.33 -12.81
CA TYR A 152 2.73 6.79 -13.95
C TYR A 152 2.86 5.87 -15.16
N SER A 153 1.88 5.96 -16.05
CA SER A 153 1.91 5.36 -17.38
C SER A 153 1.49 6.40 -18.40
N GLU A 154 2.41 6.78 -19.27
CA GLU A 154 2.15 7.73 -20.36
C GLU A 154 1.15 7.15 -21.37
N SER A 155 1.28 5.85 -21.69
CA SER A 155 0.38 5.18 -22.64
C SER A 155 -1.05 5.10 -22.15
N LEU A 156 -1.27 5.02 -20.84
CA LEU A 156 -2.58 5.01 -20.21
C LEU A 156 -3.02 6.40 -19.74
N GLN A 157 -2.16 7.41 -19.88
CA GLN A 157 -2.37 8.77 -19.35
C GLN A 157 -2.85 8.74 -17.89
N THR A 158 -2.24 7.88 -17.07
CA THR A 158 -2.64 7.61 -15.70
C THR A 158 -1.49 7.85 -14.73
N VAL A 159 -1.79 8.44 -13.58
CA VAL A 159 -0.88 8.60 -12.44
C VAL A 159 -1.49 7.99 -11.18
N TRP A 160 -0.66 7.33 -10.38
CA TRP A 160 -0.97 6.80 -9.05
C TRP A 160 -0.06 7.49 -8.04
N ILE A 161 -0.65 8.08 -7.01
CA ILE A 161 0.03 8.89 -5.99
C ILE A 161 -0.25 8.28 -4.62
N TYR A 162 0.80 8.12 -3.81
CA TYR A 162 0.73 7.56 -2.47
C TYR A 162 1.36 8.52 -1.47
N THR A 163 0.62 8.85 -0.42
CA THR A 163 1.08 9.72 0.68
C THR A 163 1.38 8.90 1.94
N ARG A 164 1.34 7.57 1.85
CA ARG A 164 1.52 6.66 2.99
C ARG A 164 2.93 6.74 3.53
N ARG A 165 3.05 6.84 4.85
CA ARG A 165 4.32 6.95 5.55
C ARG A 165 4.33 6.03 6.77
N ALA A 166 5.53 5.62 7.19
CA ALA A 166 5.75 4.96 8.46
C ALA A 166 6.98 5.60 9.11
N ALA A 167 6.81 6.17 10.30
CA ALA A 167 7.88 6.90 10.94
C ALA A 167 8.20 6.32 12.33
N GLY A 168 9.45 6.46 12.73
CA GLY A 168 9.95 5.98 14.01
C GLY A 168 11.40 5.52 13.91
N ARG A 169 11.86 4.87 14.99
CA ARG A 169 13.20 4.32 15.05
C ARG A 169 13.30 3.00 14.31
N ILE A 170 14.37 2.82 13.53
CA ILE A 170 14.73 1.51 12.99
C ILE A 170 15.21 0.62 14.14
N THR A 171 14.49 -0.46 14.40
CA THR A 171 14.82 -1.42 15.46
C THR A 171 15.55 -2.66 14.93
N ALA A 172 15.40 -2.99 13.68
CA ALA A 172 16.09 -4.10 13.03
C ALA A 172 16.22 -3.87 11.51
N VAL A 173 17.25 -4.49 10.94
CA VAL A 173 17.54 -4.51 9.50
C VAL A 173 17.83 -5.95 9.09
N SER A 174 17.25 -6.42 8.02
CA SER A 174 17.34 -7.82 7.58
C SER A 174 17.70 -7.91 6.09
N PRO A 175 18.50 -8.90 5.65
CA PRO A 175 19.20 -9.92 6.45
C PRO A 175 20.45 -9.36 7.15
N SER A 176 20.99 -8.22 6.71
CA SER A 176 22.17 -7.59 7.31
C SER A 176 22.18 -6.08 7.01
N ALA A 177 22.91 -5.33 7.83
CA ALA A 177 23.09 -3.88 7.65
C ALA A 177 23.82 -3.50 6.34
N SER A 178 24.70 -4.37 5.82
CA SER A 178 25.43 -4.12 4.57
C SER A 178 24.66 -4.45 3.29
N ALA A 179 23.62 -5.29 3.39
CA ALA A 179 22.77 -5.67 2.27
C ALA A 179 21.32 -5.83 2.72
N PRO A 180 20.66 -4.76 3.15
CA PRO A 180 19.31 -4.82 3.68
C PRO A 180 18.30 -5.07 2.55
N THR A 181 17.30 -5.90 2.82
CA THR A 181 16.11 -6.08 1.97
C THR A 181 14.83 -5.72 2.69
N ALA A 182 14.89 -5.62 4.02
CA ALA A 182 13.78 -5.19 4.87
C ALA A 182 14.31 -4.53 6.13
N LEU A 183 13.45 -3.73 6.76
CA LEU A 183 13.72 -3.09 8.05
C LEU A 183 12.47 -3.06 8.92
N THR A 184 12.67 -2.92 10.23
CA THR A 184 11.58 -2.82 11.20
C THR A 184 11.54 -1.42 11.78
N VAL A 185 10.38 -0.74 11.64
CA VAL A 185 10.09 0.57 12.22
C VAL A 185 8.79 0.48 13.00
N ALA A 186 8.76 1.03 14.22
CA ALA A 186 7.58 1.03 15.07
C ALA A 186 6.90 -0.35 15.21
N GLY A 187 7.70 -1.43 15.28
CA GLY A 187 7.23 -2.80 15.43
C GLY A 187 6.71 -3.48 14.16
N SER A 188 6.68 -2.79 13.02
CA SER A 188 6.26 -3.34 11.74
C SER A 188 7.44 -3.54 10.80
N ASN A 189 7.40 -4.62 10.01
CA ASN A 189 8.44 -4.94 9.03
C ASN A 189 8.06 -4.39 7.65
N TYR A 190 9.01 -3.71 6.99
CA TYR A 190 8.85 -3.10 5.68
C TYR A 190 9.90 -3.61 4.72
N THR A 191 9.49 -4.04 3.53
CA THR A 191 10.39 -4.46 2.46
C THR A 191 10.93 -3.24 1.70
N LEU A 192 12.21 -3.24 1.37
CA LEU A 192 12.81 -2.16 0.58
C LEU A 192 12.49 -2.34 -0.90
N GLY A 193 11.98 -1.27 -1.53
CA GLY A 193 11.50 -1.30 -2.90
C GLY A 193 12.60 -1.30 -3.97
N SER A 194 13.84 -0.94 -3.61
CA SER A 194 14.95 -0.85 -4.56
C SER A 194 16.31 -0.99 -3.90
N SER A 195 17.33 -1.30 -4.72
CA SER A 195 18.74 -1.31 -4.28
C SER A 195 19.24 0.09 -3.89
N ALA A 196 18.66 1.16 -4.45
CA ALA A 196 19.01 2.52 -4.08
C ALA A 196 18.60 2.83 -2.63
N VAL A 197 17.38 2.44 -2.24
CA VAL A 197 16.91 2.55 -0.85
C VAL A 197 17.76 1.67 0.08
N ALA A 198 18.07 0.45 -0.32
CA ALA A 198 18.95 -0.43 0.43
C ALA A 198 20.33 0.20 0.68
N SER A 199 20.92 0.83 -0.35
CA SER A 199 22.18 1.56 -0.22
C SER A 199 22.08 2.76 0.70
N LYS A 200 20.97 3.50 0.66
CA LYS A 200 20.71 4.64 1.53
C LYS A 200 20.64 4.19 3.00
N ILE A 201 19.91 3.11 3.30
CA ILE A 201 19.84 2.53 4.65
C ILE A 201 21.20 2.03 5.13
N SER A 202 21.92 1.27 4.30
CA SER A 202 23.24 0.73 4.68
C SER A 202 24.29 1.80 4.92
N SER A 203 24.14 3.00 4.35
CA SER A 203 25.02 4.14 4.55
C SER A 203 24.76 4.91 5.85
N LEU A 204 23.62 4.67 6.51
CA LEU A 204 23.30 5.27 7.78
C LEU A 204 24.21 4.71 8.90
N ASN A 205 24.31 5.45 9.98
CA ASN A 205 25.11 5.05 11.13
C ASN A 205 24.64 3.68 11.65
N GLY A 206 25.56 2.76 11.91
CA GLY A 206 25.21 1.40 12.34
C GLY A 206 24.34 0.60 11.33
N GLY A 207 24.32 0.98 10.05
CA GLY A 207 23.42 0.40 9.05
C GLY A 207 21.96 0.77 9.28
N GLY A 208 21.71 1.91 9.92
CA GLY A 208 20.41 2.48 10.18
C GLY A 208 19.75 2.08 11.49
N VAL A 209 20.21 1.03 12.18
CA VAL A 209 19.62 0.61 13.46
C VAL A 209 19.85 1.70 14.52
N GLY A 210 18.75 2.15 15.15
CA GLY A 210 18.76 3.26 16.11
C GLY A 210 18.41 4.63 15.52
N GLU A 211 18.53 4.79 14.19
CA GLU A 211 18.16 6.04 13.51
C GLU A 211 16.64 6.24 13.48
N VAL A 212 16.22 7.50 13.62
CA VAL A 212 14.82 7.91 13.47
C VAL A 212 14.60 8.28 12.01
N VAL A 213 13.63 7.66 11.38
CA VAL A 213 13.36 7.81 9.94
C VAL A 213 11.87 7.94 9.67
N THR A 214 11.52 8.54 8.53
CA THR A 214 10.20 8.42 7.92
C THR A 214 10.34 7.66 6.61
N LEU A 215 9.68 6.51 6.54
CA LEU A 215 9.60 5.68 5.35
C LEU A 215 8.51 6.21 4.43
N LEU A 216 8.83 6.43 3.16
CA LEU A 216 7.86 6.76 2.12
C LEU A 216 7.42 5.45 1.46
N LEU A 217 6.12 5.14 1.56
CA LEU A 217 5.59 3.84 1.16
C LEU A 217 4.93 3.90 -0.22
N GLY A 218 5.30 2.97 -1.06
CA GLY A 218 4.75 2.83 -2.40
C GLY A 218 3.43 2.08 -2.46
N MET A 219 3.06 1.65 -3.67
CA MET A 219 1.79 1.01 -3.99
C MET A 219 1.53 -0.26 -3.18
N ASP A 220 2.55 -1.10 -3.00
CA ASP A 220 2.48 -2.38 -2.30
C ASP A 220 3.00 -2.28 -0.85
N ASN A 221 3.05 -1.05 -0.29
CA ASN A 221 3.64 -0.71 1.00
C ASN A 221 5.15 -1.00 1.11
N GLU A 222 5.83 -1.17 -0.01
CA GLU A 222 7.29 -1.20 -0.06
C GLU A 222 7.88 0.19 0.21
N VAL A 223 9.08 0.23 0.75
CA VAL A 223 9.79 1.48 1.00
C VAL A 223 10.35 2.02 -0.30
N ALA A 224 9.75 3.08 -0.82
CA ALA A 224 10.19 3.77 -2.03
C ALA A 224 11.37 4.72 -1.77
N ASP A 225 11.39 5.37 -0.60
CA ASP A 225 12.51 6.17 -0.10
C ASP A 225 12.41 6.38 1.42
N VAL A 226 13.44 7.02 1.98
CA VAL A 226 13.58 7.26 3.43
C VAL A 226 13.97 8.71 3.66
N ILE A 227 13.21 9.39 4.52
CA ILE A 227 13.57 10.70 5.09
C ILE A 227 14.36 10.46 6.38
N THR A 228 15.45 11.17 6.55
CA THR A 228 16.37 11.03 7.70
C THR A 228 16.71 12.39 8.29
N GLY A 229 17.25 12.41 9.49
CA GLY A 229 17.65 13.64 10.17
C GLY A 229 16.46 14.46 10.67
N GLU A 230 16.60 15.79 10.66
CA GLU A 230 15.60 16.73 11.21
C GLU A 230 14.28 16.76 10.44
N GLU A 231 14.27 16.29 9.19
CA GLU A 231 13.04 16.20 8.37
C GLU A 231 12.22 14.94 8.65
N ALA A 232 12.76 13.98 9.41
CA ALA A 232 12.03 12.77 9.78
C ALA A 232 10.97 13.08 10.86
N ASP A 233 9.76 12.52 10.69
CA ASP A 233 8.70 12.62 11.70
C ASP A 233 9.16 11.94 13.00
N SER A 234 9.14 12.67 14.08
CA SER A 234 9.56 12.17 15.40
C SER A 234 8.48 12.32 16.47
N VAL A 235 7.40 13.06 16.20
CA VAL A 235 6.31 13.33 17.14
C VAL A 235 5.02 12.70 16.65
N PHE A 236 4.41 11.87 17.51
CA PHE A 236 3.20 11.11 17.20
C PHE A 236 2.14 11.33 18.28
N TYR A 237 0.90 11.44 17.86
CA TYR A 237 -0.25 11.63 18.75
C TYR A 237 -1.15 10.40 18.69
N GLY A 238 -1.66 9.94 19.82
CA GLY A 238 -2.50 8.76 19.84
C GLY A 238 -3.24 8.54 21.15
N VAL A 239 -3.93 7.39 21.23
CA VAL A 239 -4.65 6.95 22.43
C VAL A 239 -4.01 5.68 22.99
N VAL A 240 -3.89 5.63 24.32
CA VAL A 240 -3.43 4.43 25.02
C VAL A 240 -4.47 3.33 24.90
N GLN A 241 -4.10 2.23 24.27
CA GLN A 241 -4.95 1.02 24.11
C GLN A 241 -4.80 0.06 25.28
N THR A 242 -3.55 -0.15 25.72
CA THR A 242 -3.24 -1.02 26.84
C THR A 242 -2.10 -0.43 27.68
N ALA A 243 -2.16 -0.69 28.97
CA ALA A 243 -1.07 -0.41 29.90
C ALA A 243 -0.79 -1.69 30.70
N THR A 244 0.41 -2.22 30.63
CA THR A 244 0.83 -3.44 31.29
C THR A 244 2.02 -3.23 32.20
N ARG A 245 2.05 -3.92 33.33
CA ARG A 245 3.19 -3.95 34.26
C ARG A 245 3.64 -5.39 34.41
N SER A 246 4.94 -5.63 34.29
CA SER A 246 5.55 -6.94 34.51
C SER A 246 6.79 -6.80 35.39
N LEU A 247 7.05 -7.80 36.23
CA LEU A 247 8.29 -7.92 36.96
C LEU A 247 9.41 -8.35 35.99
N VAL A 248 10.58 -7.77 36.13
CA VAL A 248 11.78 -8.23 35.42
C VAL A 248 12.32 -9.46 36.15
N GLU A 249 12.39 -10.59 35.50
CA GLU A 249 12.68 -11.90 36.11
C GLU A 249 14.06 -12.01 36.78
N ASP A 250 15.06 -11.22 36.34
CA ASP A 250 16.45 -11.39 36.82
C ASP A 250 16.76 -10.76 38.17
N ASN A 251 15.97 -9.83 38.70
CA ASN A 251 16.28 -9.15 39.97
C ASN A 251 15.08 -8.98 40.93
N GLY A 252 13.88 -9.37 40.58
CA GLY A 252 12.70 -9.34 41.48
C GLY A 252 12.26 -7.96 42.02
N ALA A 253 13.02 -6.92 41.73
CA ALA A 253 12.85 -5.58 42.29
C ALA A 253 12.45 -4.54 41.21
N ASP A 254 12.63 -4.82 39.94
CA ASP A 254 12.32 -3.88 38.86
C ASP A 254 10.99 -4.23 38.16
N VAL A 255 10.18 -3.19 37.99
CA VAL A 255 8.90 -3.27 37.27
C VAL A 255 9.11 -2.67 35.87
N LEU A 256 8.96 -3.47 34.84
CA LEU A 256 8.85 -2.98 33.48
C LEU A 256 7.40 -2.59 33.21
N GLN A 257 7.18 -1.34 32.84
CA GLN A 257 5.87 -0.83 32.45
C GLN A 257 5.87 -0.52 30.94
N LYS A 258 4.86 -1.03 30.24
CA LYS A 258 4.67 -0.81 28.81
C LYS A 258 3.28 -0.27 28.54
N ILE A 259 3.21 0.66 27.61
CA ILE A 259 1.94 1.10 27.02
C ILE A 259 1.93 0.78 25.53
N SER A 260 0.76 0.44 25.02
CA SER A 260 0.50 0.33 23.60
C SER A 260 -0.38 1.50 23.20
N VAL A 261 0.05 2.27 22.21
CA VAL A 261 -0.60 3.51 21.75
C VAL A 261 -0.94 3.39 20.30
N MET A 262 -2.21 3.49 19.95
CA MET A 262 -2.64 3.65 18.55
C MET A 262 -2.47 5.12 18.18
N CYS A 263 -1.61 5.39 17.21
CA CYS A 263 -1.31 6.76 16.76
C CYS A 263 -2.14 7.14 15.52
N THR A 264 -2.23 8.44 15.27
CA THR A 264 -3.02 9.01 14.14
C THR A 264 -2.55 8.52 12.77
N ASP A 265 -1.28 8.15 12.64
CA ASP A 265 -0.70 7.56 11.42
C ASP A 265 -1.11 6.09 11.18
N GLY A 266 -1.94 5.53 12.06
CA GLY A 266 -2.42 4.14 11.97
C GLY A 266 -1.45 3.09 12.52
N ILE A 267 -0.33 3.51 13.10
CA ILE A 267 0.67 2.61 13.66
C ILE A 267 0.47 2.50 15.17
N THR A 268 0.40 1.25 15.66
CA THR A 268 0.41 0.99 17.10
C THR A 268 1.85 0.92 17.58
N ARG A 269 2.22 1.84 18.49
CA ARG A 269 3.55 1.89 19.11
C ARG A 269 3.51 1.33 20.50
N THR A 270 4.46 0.44 20.83
CA THR A 270 4.65 -0.08 22.19
C THR A 270 5.87 0.60 22.79
N VAL A 271 5.67 1.33 23.87
CA VAL A 271 6.69 2.15 24.51
C VAL A 271 6.88 1.69 25.94
N ASN A 272 8.15 1.57 26.36
CA ASN A 272 8.49 1.41 27.77
C ASN A 272 8.42 2.76 28.46
N ILE A 273 7.78 2.82 29.60
CA ILE A 273 7.65 4.04 30.39
C ILE A 273 8.20 3.82 31.81
N ASP A 274 8.62 4.92 32.45
CA ASP A 274 9.07 4.86 33.82
C ASP A 274 7.99 4.33 34.77
N LYS A 275 8.38 3.54 35.76
CA LYS A 275 7.47 2.92 36.74
C LYS A 275 6.68 3.92 37.57
N SER A 276 7.15 5.16 37.67
CA SER A 276 6.47 6.25 38.39
C SER A 276 5.34 6.88 37.59
N LEU A 277 5.32 6.69 36.26
CA LEU A 277 4.33 7.26 35.37
C LEU A 277 3.12 6.33 35.27
N ASN A 278 1.96 6.92 35.01
CA ASN A 278 0.73 6.18 34.78
C ASN A 278 -0.04 6.80 33.62
N TYR A 279 -0.24 5.99 32.59
CA TYR A 279 -1.04 6.36 31.40
C TYR A 279 -2.17 5.36 31.24
N PRO A 280 -3.34 5.61 31.85
CA PRO A 280 -4.49 4.72 31.73
C PRO A 280 -4.94 4.52 30.28
N THR A 281 -5.55 3.37 30.02
CA THR A 281 -6.23 3.12 28.76
C THR A 281 -7.24 4.23 28.46
N GLY A 282 -7.31 4.65 27.19
CA GLY A 282 -8.17 5.73 26.74
C GLY A 282 -7.54 7.13 26.86
N TRP A 283 -6.40 7.30 27.53
CA TRP A 283 -5.71 8.58 27.60
C TRP A 283 -5.07 8.96 26.26
N LEU A 284 -5.07 10.27 26.00
CA LEU A 284 -4.35 10.86 24.88
C LEU A 284 -2.90 11.13 25.26
N VAL A 285 -2.00 10.75 24.39
CA VAL A 285 -0.55 10.94 24.59
C VAL A 285 0.12 11.44 23.31
N GLU A 286 1.19 12.18 23.51
CA GLU A 286 2.23 12.49 22.54
C GLU A 286 3.41 11.54 22.78
N ILE A 287 3.94 10.96 21.72
CA ILE A 287 5.18 10.19 21.75
C ILE A 287 6.21 10.95 20.93
N ASN A 288 7.28 11.36 21.57
CA ASN A 288 8.45 11.95 20.92
C ASN A 288 9.55 10.88 20.83
N VAL A 289 9.92 10.50 19.60
CA VAL A 289 10.97 9.53 19.33
C VAL A 289 12.29 10.26 19.11
N THR A 290 13.24 10.04 20.01
CA THR A 290 14.59 10.63 19.94
C THR A 290 15.64 9.54 19.78
N PRO A 291 16.90 9.86 19.42
CA PRO A 291 17.98 8.89 19.38
C PRO A 291 18.18 8.16 20.71
N GLU A 292 17.88 8.81 21.84
CA GLU A 292 18.04 8.27 23.20
C GLU A 292 16.87 7.37 23.64
N GLY A 293 15.70 7.52 23.01
CA GLY A 293 14.52 6.74 23.39
C GLY A 293 13.20 7.42 23.01
N GLU A 294 12.11 6.79 23.35
CA GLU A 294 10.76 7.33 23.23
C GLU A 294 10.39 8.04 24.53
N GLN A 295 9.93 9.29 24.42
CA GLN A 295 9.38 10.07 25.52
C GLN A 295 7.86 10.15 25.33
N VAL A 296 7.11 9.84 26.39
CA VAL A 296 5.64 9.89 26.37
C VAL A 296 5.16 10.99 27.28
N THR A 297 4.27 11.83 26.78
CA THR A 297 3.64 12.92 27.52
C THR A 297 2.12 12.84 27.37
N ALA A 298 1.38 12.93 28.48
CA ALA A 298 -0.07 13.08 28.41
C ALA A 298 -0.43 14.44 27.82
N ILE A 299 -1.39 14.46 26.91
CA ILE A 299 -1.86 15.69 26.28
C ILE A 299 -3.28 16.01 26.73
N GLU A 300 -3.53 17.29 26.94
CA GLU A 300 -4.87 17.79 27.25
C GLU A 300 -5.75 17.83 26.01
N SER A 301 -7.05 17.67 26.22
CA SER A 301 -8.02 17.78 25.13
C SER A 301 -8.00 19.18 24.52
N LYS A 302 -7.97 19.22 23.19
CA LYS A 302 -8.06 20.42 22.39
C LYS A 302 -9.13 20.21 21.33
N SER A 303 -10.28 20.84 21.48
CA SER A 303 -11.45 20.57 20.64
C SER A 303 -11.69 21.68 19.60
N VAL A 304 -12.34 21.30 18.53
CA VAL A 304 -12.88 22.16 17.50
C VAL A 304 -14.27 21.66 17.13
N SER A 305 -15.16 22.55 16.71
CA SER A 305 -16.51 22.19 16.26
C SER A 305 -16.78 22.74 14.87
N GLY A 306 -17.61 22.05 14.12
CA GLY A 306 -17.98 22.44 12.76
C GLY A 306 -18.60 21.28 12.00
N THR A 307 -18.90 21.51 10.74
CA THR A 307 -19.33 20.45 9.82
C THR A 307 -18.17 20.12 8.88
N ILE A 308 -17.87 18.84 8.74
CA ILE A 308 -17.00 18.37 7.66
C ILE A 308 -17.77 18.60 6.36
N ASN A 309 -17.20 19.34 5.42
CA ASN A 309 -17.86 19.59 4.14
C ASN A 309 -18.03 18.28 3.32
N ASP A 310 -18.87 18.30 2.29
CA ASP A 310 -19.21 17.13 1.49
C ASP A 310 -18.01 16.54 0.72
N THR A 311 -16.99 17.36 0.46
CA THR A 311 -15.73 16.95 -0.19
C THR A 311 -14.69 16.46 0.82
N ALA A 312 -14.99 16.55 2.12
CA ALA A 312 -14.10 16.19 3.23
C ALA A 312 -12.73 16.91 3.18
N THR A 313 -12.73 18.17 2.79
CA THR A 313 -11.54 19.04 2.70
C THR A 313 -11.49 20.13 3.75
N ALA A 314 -12.53 20.28 4.56
CA ALA A 314 -12.60 21.27 5.62
C ALA A 314 -13.48 20.83 6.79
N LEU A 315 -13.14 21.26 8.01
CA LEU A 315 -13.94 21.17 9.24
C LEU A 315 -14.24 22.59 9.73
N GLY A 316 -15.47 23.04 9.55
CA GLY A 316 -15.84 24.43 9.87
C GLY A 316 -14.97 25.42 9.10
N ASP A 317 -14.26 26.27 9.83
CA ASP A 317 -13.39 27.32 9.26
C ASP A 317 -11.96 26.81 8.94
N TYR A 318 -11.61 25.57 9.32
CA TYR A 318 -10.28 25.00 9.10
C TYR A 318 -10.28 24.12 7.87
N ALA A 319 -9.33 24.34 6.96
CA ALA A 319 -9.02 23.36 5.94
C ALA A 319 -8.41 22.11 6.57
N LEU A 320 -8.66 20.94 5.98
CA LEU A 320 -7.94 19.71 6.28
C LEU A 320 -6.73 19.61 5.35
N ALA A 321 -5.58 19.23 5.90
CA ALA A 321 -4.40 18.93 5.08
C ALA A 321 -4.69 17.73 4.16
N ASP A 322 -4.03 17.68 3.00
CA ASP A 322 -4.20 16.58 2.04
C ASP A 322 -3.80 15.22 2.61
N ASP A 323 -2.85 15.21 3.54
CA ASP A 323 -2.36 14.05 4.28
C ASP A 323 -2.91 13.97 5.72
N VAL A 324 -4.02 14.62 5.99
CA VAL A 324 -4.63 14.63 7.33
C VAL A 324 -4.80 13.22 7.88
N GLN A 325 -4.30 13.02 9.10
CA GLN A 325 -4.43 11.76 9.81
C GLN A 325 -5.58 11.86 10.82
N ILE A 326 -6.58 11.02 10.65
CA ILE A 326 -7.76 11.01 11.50
C ILE A 326 -7.84 9.69 12.24
N LEU A 327 -7.97 9.77 13.57
CA LEU A 327 -8.15 8.64 14.47
C LEU A 327 -9.48 8.77 15.20
N ASP A 328 -10.37 7.80 15.07
CA ASP A 328 -11.54 7.70 15.95
C ASP A 328 -11.20 6.84 17.15
N THR A 329 -11.65 7.26 18.36
CA THR A 329 -11.23 6.64 19.63
C THR A 329 -12.38 6.56 20.61
N THR A 330 -12.29 5.66 21.60
CA THR A 330 -13.19 5.63 22.76
C THR A 330 -12.45 5.85 24.07
N SER A 331 -13.19 6.07 25.14
CA SER A 331 -12.63 6.16 26.53
C SER A 331 -12.01 4.85 27.00
N GLU A 332 -12.43 3.72 26.41
CA GLU A 332 -11.91 2.37 26.69
C GLU A 332 -10.66 2.05 25.86
N GLY A 333 -10.12 2.99 25.09
CA GLY A 333 -8.90 2.81 24.31
C GLY A 333 -9.11 2.06 22.98
N LEU A 334 -10.35 1.83 22.55
CA LEU A 334 -10.57 1.39 21.17
C LEU A 334 -10.18 2.53 20.22
N ALA A 335 -9.53 2.21 19.14
CA ALA A 335 -9.09 3.19 18.17
C ALA A 335 -8.98 2.61 16.76
N GLY A 336 -9.24 3.44 15.77
CA GLY A 336 -9.10 3.09 14.36
C GLY A 336 -8.92 4.33 13.49
N THR A 337 -8.14 4.20 12.43
CA THR A 337 -7.95 5.27 11.45
C THR A 337 -9.21 5.48 10.63
N VAL A 338 -9.51 6.74 10.36
CA VAL A 338 -10.69 7.17 9.62
C VAL A 338 -10.26 7.91 8.36
N ARG A 339 -10.83 7.56 7.23
CA ARG A 339 -10.62 8.32 6.01
C ARG A 339 -11.50 9.58 6.02
N PRO A 340 -11.02 10.75 5.57
CA PRO A 340 -11.81 11.97 5.55
C PRO A 340 -13.19 11.78 4.93
N SER A 341 -13.28 11.05 3.81
CA SER A 341 -14.56 10.78 3.12
C SER A 341 -15.59 9.98 3.95
N ARG A 342 -15.16 9.26 5.00
CA ARG A 342 -16.06 8.49 5.89
C ARG A 342 -16.89 9.39 6.76
N ILE A 343 -16.38 10.58 7.06
CA ILE A 343 -17.04 11.58 7.92
C ILE A 343 -17.49 12.83 7.15
N ALA A 344 -17.48 12.78 5.81
CA ALA A 344 -18.02 13.86 4.98
C ALA A 344 -19.47 14.17 5.36
N GLY A 345 -19.84 15.46 5.41
CA GLY A 345 -21.15 15.93 5.83
C GLY A 345 -21.45 15.81 7.33
N THR A 346 -20.56 15.21 8.13
CA THR A 346 -20.80 15.01 9.56
C THR A 346 -20.61 16.31 10.35
N LYS A 347 -21.56 16.62 11.22
CA LYS A 347 -21.45 17.74 12.15
C LYS A 347 -20.77 17.27 13.43
N LEU A 348 -19.61 17.84 13.72
CA LEU A 348 -18.82 17.59 14.92
C LEU A 348 -19.07 18.69 15.94
N ASN A 349 -19.47 18.34 17.14
CA ASN A 349 -19.50 19.26 18.30
C ASN A 349 -18.15 19.18 19.06
N ALA A 350 -17.97 20.04 20.04
CA ALA A 350 -16.73 20.10 20.82
C ALA A 350 -16.40 18.79 21.58
N LEU A 351 -17.41 17.96 21.89
CA LEU A 351 -17.19 16.67 22.56
C LEU A 351 -16.81 15.53 21.57
N ALA A 352 -17.11 15.74 20.28
CA ALA A 352 -16.78 14.80 19.23
C ALA A 352 -15.29 14.86 18.82
N VAL A 353 -14.59 15.95 19.17
CA VAL A 353 -13.17 16.13 18.88
C VAL A 353 -12.39 16.17 20.19
N ARG A 354 -11.48 15.22 20.37
CA ARG A 354 -10.63 15.10 21.55
C ARG A 354 -9.34 15.91 21.41
N TYR A 355 -8.76 15.93 20.21
CA TYR A 355 -7.50 16.64 19.95
C TYR A 355 -7.32 16.95 18.47
N TYR A 356 -6.62 18.03 18.16
CA TYR A 356 -6.18 18.33 16.80
C TYR A 356 -4.89 19.16 16.80
N THR A 357 -4.13 19.05 15.72
CA THR A 357 -2.97 19.89 15.42
C THR A 357 -3.17 20.63 14.12
N LEU A 358 -2.39 21.69 13.95
CA LEU A 358 -2.36 22.48 12.71
C LEU A 358 -0.93 22.41 12.16
N ASN A 359 -0.83 22.24 10.84
CA ASN A 359 0.43 22.39 10.12
C ASN A 359 0.84 23.87 10.00
N GLU A 360 1.98 24.13 9.37
CA GLU A 360 2.50 25.50 9.17
C GLU A 360 1.56 26.38 8.33
N GLN A 361 0.72 25.80 7.50
CA GLN A 361 -0.28 26.49 6.68
C GLN A 361 -1.59 26.75 7.45
N GLY A 362 -1.68 26.34 8.72
CA GLY A 362 -2.87 26.49 9.55
C GLY A 362 -4.01 25.51 9.21
N GLN A 363 -3.70 24.43 8.52
CA GLN A 363 -4.64 23.36 8.20
C GLN A 363 -4.59 22.28 9.28
N ILE A 364 -5.71 21.62 9.55
CA ILE A 364 -5.73 20.46 10.45
C ILE A 364 -5.00 19.29 9.78
N ASP A 365 -3.91 18.84 10.38
CA ASP A 365 -3.08 17.73 9.92
C ASP A 365 -3.21 16.48 10.79
N ARG A 366 -3.66 16.60 12.05
CA ARG A 366 -3.98 15.50 12.96
C ARG A 366 -5.33 15.78 13.61
N LEU A 367 -6.20 14.77 13.66
CA LEU A 367 -7.54 14.90 14.24
C LEU A 367 -7.89 13.62 15.00
N ILE A 368 -8.11 13.73 16.31
CA ILE A 368 -8.54 12.61 17.17
C ILE A 368 -9.99 12.85 17.57
N LEU A 369 -10.84 11.90 17.18
CA LEU A 369 -12.29 11.93 17.38
C LEU A 369 -12.70 11.07 18.58
N ASN A 370 -13.93 11.24 19.04
CA ASN A 370 -14.53 10.54 20.16
C ASN A 370 -15.78 9.78 19.70
N ASP A 371 -15.59 8.54 19.26
CA ASP A 371 -16.64 7.60 18.82
C ASP A 371 -17.63 8.20 17.80
N VAL A 372 -17.08 8.87 16.81
CA VAL A 372 -17.87 9.58 15.78
C VAL A 372 -18.41 8.64 14.72
N THR A 373 -17.59 7.64 14.33
CA THR A 373 -17.95 6.74 13.22
C THR A 373 -18.83 5.59 13.65
N GLY A 374 -18.77 5.16 14.92
CA GLY A 374 -19.38 3.94 15.43
C GLY A 374 -18.72 2.65 14.89
N ASP A 375 -17.67 2.75 14.09
CA ASP A 375 -17.02 1.61 13.41
C ASP A 375 -16.09 0.83 14.37
N LEU A 376 -15.82 1.36 15.55
CA LEU A 376 -14.93 0.74 16.55
C LEU A 376 -15.61 -0.40 17.34
N TRP A 377 -16.93 -0.44 17.33
CA TRP A 377 -17.69 -1.43 18.06
C TRP A 377 -17.90 -2.68 17.23
N LYS A 378 -17.70 -3.84 17.86
CA LYS A 378 -18.02 -5.13 17.26
C LYS A 378 -19.43 -5.52 17.70
N TYR A 379 -20.31 -5.68 16.74
CA TYR A 379 -21.69 -6.17 16.98
C TYR A 379 -21.74 -7.66 16.67
N GLY A 380 -22.43 -8.41 17.52
CA GLY A 380 -22.69 -9.83 17.34
C GLY A 380 -24.13 -10.15 17.62
N VAL A 381 -24.65 -11.18 16.98
CA VAL A 381 -25.94 -11.78 17.33
C VAL A 381 -25.67 -12.82 18.42
N LEU A 382 -26.34 -12.69 19.57
CA LEU A 382 -26.29 -13.69 20.61
C LEU A 382 -27.17 -14.88 20.18
N ASP A 383 -26.52 -15.96 19.74
CA ASP A 383 -27.20 -17.12 19.17
C ASP A 383 -27.67 -18.13 20.24
N ASP A 384 -26.97 -18.29 21.36
CA ASP A 384 -27.32 -19.16 22.46
C ASP A 384 -26.96 -18.60 23.85
N VAL A 385 -27.94 -18.48 24.72
CA VAL A 385 -27.77 -18.03 26.12
C VAL A 385 -27.57 -19.18 27.09
N LYS A 386 -27.72 -20.43 26.65
CA LYS A 386 -27.71 -21.63 27.51
C LYS A 386 -26.38 -21.86 28.22
N ASN A 387 -25.27 -21.34 27.66
CA ASN A 387 -23.93 -21.44 28.26
C ASN A 387 -23.53 -20.24 29.12
N LEU A 388 -24.41 -19.23 29.25
CA LEU A 388 -24.29 -18.15 30.23
C LEU A 388 -24.95 -18.50 31.56
N ALA A 389 -24.85 -19.77 32.02
CA ALA A 389 -25.09 -20.09 33.41
C ALA A 389 -24.00 -19.40 34.23
N PHE A 390 -24.34 -18.24 34.73
CA PHE A 390 -23.53 -17.50 35.70
C PHE A 390 -23.32 -18.38 36.90
N ASN A 391 -22.16 -18.99 37.00
CA ASN A 391 -21.81 -19.74 38.21
C ASN A 391 -21.34 -18.71 39.26
N ALA A 392 -22.30 -18.07 39.91
CA ALA A 392 -22.07 -17.06 40.94
C ALA A 392 -21.12 -17.56 42.03
N SER A 393 -21.05 -18.89 42.24
CA SER A 393 -20.14 -19.53 43.18
C SER A 393 -18.66 -19.43 42.76
N SER A 394 -18.34 -19.41 41.46
CA SER A 394 -16.95 -19.31 41.01
C SER A 394 -16.42 -17.90 41.13
N ILE A 395 -17.25 -16.88 40.97
CA ILE A 395 -16.87 -15.48 41.15
C ILE A 395 -16.72 -15.14 42.63
N LEU A 396 -17.59 -15.66 43.48
CA LEU A 396 -17.48 -15.43 44.92
C LEU A 396 -16.23 -16.08 45.51
N GLY A 397 -15.85 -17.29 45.01
CA GLY A 397 -14.60 -17.97 45.41
C GLY A 397 -13.34 -17.21 45.04
N THR A 398 -13.35 -16.50 43.94
CA THR A 398 -12.20 -15.67 43.49
C THR A 398 -12.10 -14.35 44.28
N LEU A 399 -13.24 -13.81 44.73
CA LEU A 399 -13.29 -12.56 45.51
C LEU A 399 -13.06 -12.74 47.03
N THR A 400 -13.35 -13.95 47.57
CA THR A 400 -13.28 -14.18 49.03
C THR A 400 -11.99 -14.87 49.47
N GLY A 401 -11.07 -15.29 48.59
CA GLY A 401 -9.75 -15.79 48.96
C GLY A 401 -9.70 -16.91 50.00
N SER A 402 -10.74 -17.77 50.09
CA SER A 402 -10.75 -18.88 51.04
C SER A 402 -10.00 -20.08 50.44
N GLY A 403 -8.72 -20.19 50.79
CA GLY A 403 -7.98 -21.44 50.69
C GLY A 403 -8.59 -22.49 51.59
N SER A 404 -9.11 -23.60 51.04
CA SER A 404 -9.39 -24.78 51.82
C SER A 404 -8.19 -25.70 51.75
N SER A 405 -7.52 -25.83 52.88
CA SER A 405 -6.53 -26.86 53.16
C SER A 405 -7.19 -28.25 53.02
N GLY A 406 -6.67 -29.06 52.12
CA GLY A 406 -7.01 -30.46 51.99
C GLY A 406 -6.47 -31.26 53.14
N SER A 407 -7.34 -31.89 53.93
CA SER A 407 -6.97 -32.99 54.79
C SER A 407 -7.26 -34.30 54.03
N GLY A 408 -6.21 -35.09 53.81
CA GLY A 408 -6.35 -36.44 53.35
C GLY A 408 -7.02 -37.32 54.40
N ASP A 409 -7.85 -38.24 53.95
CA ASP A 409 -8.13 -39.42 54.73
C ASP A 409 -8.08 -40.66 53.83
N SER A 410 -7.30 -41.59 54.28
CA SER A 410 -7.11 -42.93 53.78
C SER A 410 -8.08 -43.88 54.49
N SER A 411 -8.85 -44.68 53.80
CA SER A 411 -9.26 -46.01 54.30
C SER A 411 -9.70 -46.94 53.18
N SER A 412 -8.94 -47.92 52.98
CA SER A 412 -9.09 -49.35 52.75
C SER A 412 -10.48 -49.96 52.91
N GLY A 413 -10.77 -50.93 52.03
CA GLY A 413 -11.54 -52.13 52.43
C GLY A 413 -12.67 -52.56 51.51
N ASP A 414 -12.42 -53.68 50.94
CA ASP A 414 -13.17 -54.75 50.32
C ASP A 414 -13.51 -54.59 48.84
#